data_89836572053f8b37c452adc12ddc0b8f
#
_entry.id   89836572053f8b37c452adc12ddc0b8f
#
_cell.length_a   1.000
_cell.length_b   1.000
_cell.length_c   1.000
_cell.angle_alpha   90.00
_cell.angle_beta   90.00
_cell.angle_gamma   90.00
#
_symmetry.space_group_name_H-M   'P 1'
#
loop_
_entity.id
_entity.type
_entity.pdbx_description
1 polymer ?
#
loop_
_entity_poly.entity_id
_entity_poly.type
_entity_poly.pdbx_seq_one_letter_code
_entity_poly.pdbx_strand_id
1 'polypeptide(L)'
;MYEPMETEIDRMKRIPIEEFLARLGHSPVQRRTNALWYKAPYREERTASFKVNMERNLWYDYGLGKGGNIFALAGEFIHCEDFLS
;
A
#
# COMPACT_ATOMS: atom_id res chain seq x y z
N MET A 1 -31.24 19.07 5.02
CA MET A 1 -30.68 18.11 4.07
C MET A 1 -29.68 17.18 4.80
N TYR A 2 -29.83 15.94 4.57
CA TYR A 2 -28.90 14.97 5.16
C TYR A 2 -27.65 14.85 4.31
N GLU A 3 -26.51 15.02 4.94
CA GLU A 3 -25.24 14.78 4.30
C GLU A 3 -24.57 13.62 5.00
N PRO A 4 -24.29 12.53 4.28
CA PRO A 4 -23.71 11.36 4.93
C PRO A 4 -22.34 11.69 5.51
N MET A 5 -22.17 11.34 6.75
CA MET A 5 -20.87 11.50 7.39
C MET A 5 -19.88 10.50 6.79
N GLU A 6 -18.67 10.96 6.63
CA GLU A 6 -17.62 10.10 6.18
C GLU A 6 -17.37 9.00 7.21
N THR A 7 -17.33 7.75 6.75
CA THR A 7 -17.05 6.63 7.65
C THR A 7 -15.55 6.56 7.94
N GLU A 8 -15.20 5.80 8.98
CA GLU A 8 -13.79 5.52 9.27
C GLU A 8 -13.12 4.89 8.06
N ILE A 9 -13.84 4.00 7.38
CA ILE A 9 -13.31 3.32 6.19
C ILE A 9 -13.01 4.33 5.10
N ASP A 10 -13.92 5.27 4.87
CA ASP A 10 -13.72 6.29 3.84
C ASP A 10 -12.50 7.14 4.13
N ARG A 11 -12.31 7.52 5.39
CA ARG A 11 -11.15 8.30 5.79
C ARG A 11 -9.86 7.52 5.61
N MET A 12 -9.86 6.25 5.97
CA MET A 12 -8.67 5.42 5.84
C MET A 12 -8.28 5.23 4.38
N LYS A 13 -9.26 5.15 3.48
CA LYS A 13 -8.98 5.02 2.05
C LYS A 13 -8.28 6.25 1.47
N ARG A 14 -8.35 7.38 2.13
CA ARG A 14 -7.70 8.61 1.68
C ARG A 14 -6.25 8.71 2.15
N ILE A 15 -5.83 7.88 3.08
CA ILE A 15 -4.46 7.89 3.54
C ILE A 15 -3.58 7.47 2.36
N PRO A 16 -2.61 8.31 1.97
CA PRO A 16 -1.70 7.92 0.89
C PRO A 16 -0.92 6.67 1.27
N ILE A 17 -0.86 5.72 0.35
CA ILE A 17 -0.10 4.49 0.59
C ILE A 17 1.36 4.81 0.90
N GLU A 18 1.91 5.84 0.24
CA GLU A 18 3.27 6.30 0.51
C GLU A 18 3.46 6.65 1.99
N GLU A 19 2.49 7.38 2.56
CA GLU A 19 2.56 7.77 3.96
C GLU A 19 2.44 6.56 4.88
N PHE A 20 1.54 5.65 4.55
CA PHE A 20 1.37 4.41 5.31
C PHE A 20 2.67 3.61 5.35
N LEU A 21 3.32 3.46 4.20
CA LEU A 21 4.58 2.72 4.13
C LEU A 21 5.71 3.45 4.85
N ALA A 22 5.74 4.78 4.76
CA ALA A 22 6.76 5.56 5.47
C ALA A 22 6.66 5.38 6.98
N ARG A 23 5.45 5.32 7.50
CA ARG A 23 5.24 5.11 8.94
C ARG A 23 5.70 3.73 9.38
N LEU A 24 5.69 2.77 8.48
CA LEU A 24 6.17 1.42 8.76
C LEU A 24 7.66 1.27 8.49
N GLY A 25 8.33 2.34 8.07
CA GLY A 25 9.77 2.33 7.87
C GLY A 25 10.20 1.96 6.45
N HIS A 26 9.28 2.00 5.49
CA HIS A 26 9.60 1.66 4.11
C HIS A 26 9.73 2.91 3.26
N SER A 27 10.75 2.94 2.41
CA SER A 27 11.00 4.03 1.49
C SER A 27 11.06 3.51 0.07
N PRO A 28 10.62 4.31 -0.92
CA PRO A 28 10.69 3.85 -2.30
C PRO A 28 12.14 3.77 -2.78
N VAL A 29 12.43 2.77 -3.61
CA VAL A 29 13.75 2.65 -4.22
C VAL A 29 13.82 3.43 -5.53
N GLN A 30 12.68 3.80 -6.10
CA GLN A 30 12.63 4.59 -7.31
C GLN A 30 11.36 5.43 -7.31
N ARG A 31 11.47 6.67 -7.77
CA ARG A 31 10.34 7.59 -7.84
C ARG A 31 10.16 8.06 -9.28
N ARG A 32 8.93 7.97 -9.76
CA ARG A 32 8.51 8.52 -11.06
C ARG A 32 7.42 9.55 -10.82
N THR A 33 6.92 10.17 -11.88
CA THR A 33 5.94 11.26 -11.75
C THR A 33 4.73 10.89 -10.90
N ASN A 34 4.08 9.76 -11.18
CA ASN A 34 2.90 9.34 -10.44
C ASN A 34 3.06 7.94 -9.86
N ALA A 35 4.28 7.44 -9.80
CA ALA A 35 4.50 6.08 -9.34
C ALA A 35 5.73 6.00 -8.45
N LEU A 36 5.61 5.18 -7.42
CA LEU A 36 6.71 4.87 -6.52
C LEU A 36 6.96 3.37 -6.60
N TRP A 37 8.22 2.99 -6.68
CA TRP A 37 8.60 1.59 -6.73
C TRP A 37 9.29 1.22 -5.43
N TYR A 38 8.86 0.09 -4.85
CA TYR A 38 9.39 -0.44 -3.61
C TYR A 38 9.81 -1.89 -3.79
N LYS A 39 10.68 -2.35 -2.94
CA LYS A 39 10.77 -3.78 -2.68
C LYS A 39 9.54 -4.14 -1.88
N ALA A 40 8.91 -5.28 -2.16
CA ALA A 40 7.67 -5.62 -1.52
C ALA A 40 7.79 -5.50 0.00
N PRO A 41 6.99 -4.64 0.64
CA PRO A 41 7.21 -4.31 2.06
C PRO A 41 6.77 -5.40 3.04
N TYR A 42 6.02 -6.39 2.57
CA TYR A 42 5.51 -7.46 3.44
C TYR A 42 6.21 -8.79 3.22
N ARG A 43 7.31 -8.80 2.50
CA ARG A 43 8.13 -9.98 2.29
C ARG A 43 9.54 -9.56 1.88
N GLU A 44 10.49 -10.47 2.01
CA GLU A 44 11.82 -10.19 1.51
C GLU A 44 11.83 -10.23 0.00
N GLU A 45 12.43 -9.22 -0.60
CA GLU A 45 12.48 -9.10 -2.04
C GLU A 45 13.70 -8.29 -2.44
N ARG A 46 14.40 -8.76 -3.46
CA ARG A 46 15.59 -8.05 -3.94
C ARG A 46 15.29 -7.10 -5.07
N THR A 47 14.18 -7.32 -5.74
CA THR A 47 13.80 -6.53 -6.90
C THR A 47 12.66 -5.60 -6.54
N ALA A 48 12.69 -4.38 -7.08
CA ALA A 48 11.62 -3.44 -6.88
C ALA A 48 10.44 -3.82 -7.76
N SER A 49 9.58 -4.69 -7.25
CA SER A 49 8.43 -5.21 -7.98
C SER A 49 7.09 -4.73 -7.41
N PHE A 50 7.12 -3.87 -6.41
CA PHE A 50 5.92 -3.31 -5.79
C PHE A 50 5.78 -1.87 -6.22
N LYS A 51 4.66 -1.54 -6.87
CA LYS A 51 4.42 -0.22 -7.42
C LYS A 51 3.24 0.44 -6.73
N VAL A 52 3.40 1.70 -6.35
CA VAL A 52 2.30 2.52 -5.83
C VAL A 52 1.93 3.55 -6.88
N ASN A 53 0.65 3.58 -7.26
CA ASN A 53 0.11 4.61 -8.12
C ASN A 53 -0.41 5.73 -7.21
N MET A 54 0.31 6.84 -7.17
CA MET A 54 -0.01 7.94 -6.26
C MET A 54 -1.30 8.65 -6.63
N GLU A 55 -1.61 8.72 -7.91
CA GLU A 55 -2.81 9.40 -8.37
C GLU A 55 -4.07 8.67 -7.94
N ARG A 56 -4.07 7.34 -8.04
CA ARG A 56 -5.23 6.53 -7.70
C ARG A 56 -5.18 5.98 -6.28
N ASN A 57 -4.04 6.12 -5.63
CA ASN A 57 -3.77 5.55 -4.31
C ASN A 57 -4.03 4.05 -4.29
N LEU A 58 -3.45 3.37 -5.27
CA LEU A 58 -3.52 1.93 -5.42
C LEU A 58 -2.10 1.38 -5.52
N TRP A 59 -1.96 0.09 -5.21
CA TRP A 59 -0.68 -0.59 -5.34
C TRP A 59 -0.83 -1.83 -6.19
N TYR A 60 0.28 -2.29 -6.73
CA TYR A 60 0.32 -3.55 -7.46
C TYR A 60 1.68 -4.22 -7.25
N ASP A 61 1.63 -5.49 -6.91
CA ASP A 61 2.83 -6.30 -6.70
C ASP A 61 3.03 -7.18 -7.92
N TYR A 62 3.97 -6.81 -8.76
CA TYR A 62 4.24 -7.56 -9.99
C TYR A 62 4.86 -8.91 -9.70
N GLY A 63 5.51 -9.08 -8.56
CA GLY A 63 6.07 -10.36 -8.17
C GLY A 63 5.00 -11.40 -7.84
N LEU A 64 3.88 -10.96 -7.25
CA LEU A 64 2.78 -11.83 -6.87
C LEU A 64 1.60 -11.75 -7.82
N GLY A 65 1.55 -10.72 -8.67
CA GLY A 65 0.44 -10.54 -9.60
C GLY A 65 -0.85 -10.11 -8.92
N LYS A 66 -0.78 -9.31 -7.88
CA LYS A 66 -1.96 -8.80 -7.19
C LYS A 66 -1.77 -7.38 -6.72
N GLY A 67 -2.88 -6.70 -6.44
CA GLY A 67 -2.86 -5.33 -5.98
C GLY A 67 -4.18 -4.94 -5.34
N GLY A 68 -4.31 -3.67 -5.02
CA GLY A 68 -5.52 -3.17 -4.41
C GLY A 68 -5.34 -1.78 -3.79
N ASN A 69 -6.19 -1.48 -2.81
CA ASN A 69 -6.15 -0.23 -2.08
C ASN A 69 -5.39 -0.41 -0.77
N ILE A 70 -5.42 0.63 0.08
CA ILE A 70 -4.70 0.59 1.35
C ILE A 70 -5.19 -0.52 2.28
N PHE A 71 -6.48 -0.86 2.24
CA PHE A 71 -7.00 -1.96 3.06
C PHE A 71 -6.44 -3.29 2.62
N ALA A 72 -6.37 -3.52 1.31
CA ALA A 72 -5.79 -4.74 0.79
C ALA A 72 -4.31 -4.84 1.18
N LEU A 73 -3.61 -3.70 1.19
CA LEU A 73 -2.21 -3.67 1.60
C LEU A 73 -2.07 -3.98 3.09
N ALA A 74 -2.90 -3.36 3.92
CA ALA A 74 -2.88 -3.63 5.36
C ALA A 74 -3.15 -5.11 5.63
N GLY A 75 -4.05 -5.70 4.85
CA GLY A 75 -4.34 -7.13 4.96
C GLY A 75 -3.14 -8.00 4.65
N GLU A 76 -2.30 -7.58 3.70
CA GLU A 76 -1.08 -8.32 3.41
C GLU A 76 -0.11 -8.33 4.58
N PHE A 77 0.01 -7.22 5.27
CA PHE A 77 0.86 -7.15 6.46
C PHE A 77 0.32 -8.04 7.58
N ILE A 78 -0.97 -8.00 7.80
CA ILE A 78 -1.60 -8.82 8.84
C ILE A 78 -1.46 -10.30 8.52
N HIS A 79 -1.68 -10.67 7.28
CA HIS A 79 -1.56 -12.05 6.84
C HIS A 79 -0.14 -12.57 7.05
N CYS A 80 0.83 -11.73 6.78
CA CYS A 80 2.23 -12.08 6.97
C CYS A 80 2.55 -12.33 8.44
N GLU A 81 2.01 -11.52 9.34
CA GLU A 81 2.19 -11.69 10.78
C GLU A 81 1.54 -12.98 11.26
N ASP A 82 0.33 -13.29 10.79
CA ASP A 82 -0.34 -14.52 11.12
C ASP A 82 0.48 -15.73 10.75
N PHE A 83 1.11 -15.63 9.60
CA PHE A 83 1.95 -16.74 9.12
C PHE A 83 3.13 -16.97 10.04
N LEU A 84 3.65 -15.92 10.64
CA LEU A 84 4.83 -16.01 11.50
C LEU A 84 4.50 -16.39 12.96
N SER A 85 3.26 -16.24 13.35
CA SER A 85 2.84 -16.50 14.73
C SER A 85 2.54 -17.97 15.01
#